data_9febba6f9f04af92ff462c51aeaeadec
#
_entry.id   9febba6f9f04af92ff462c51aeaeadec
#
_cell.length_a   1.000
_cell.length_b   1.000
_cell.length_c   1.000
_cell.angle_alpha   90.00
_cell.angle_beta   90.00
_cell.angle_gamma   90.00
#
_symmetry.space_group_name_H-M   'P 1'
#
loop_
_entity.id
_entity.type
_entity.pdbx_description
1 polymer ?
#
loop_
_entity_poly.entity_id
_entity_poly.type
_entity_poly.pdbx_seq_one_letter_code
_entity_poly.pdbx_strand_id
1 'polypeptide(L)'
;MHPLTSLRALSAQAFMAPHTLEQRLALAMSALDQRLFSHDAASAWLDWIGAHGRELTPEQVEQLMREVLLMSPLHPQAPAIYTALMRPSEPLPAAGRVVFMVTSCRKYFAQAQRVQADLRARGATACIVIGDPGLRVPHWDGDTCTLPVEDNYETLPLKVAAGVNALVQRFGAVAVVKIDDDCQLLPNFTPERFLQLSRQHDYVGMLAVNPHLCRFWHFGKTSKPMGPYSRRHHGAWAGGACYLLAPHASALVASEYAHYPAEIGDEYYEDKAIGDFMRRQGVALTTIRHAEWGITFDAAERFVAPVLKDVVSVGEPIAAS
;
A
#
# COMPACT_ATOMS: atom_id res chain seq x y z
N MET A 1 -9.14 35.93 -17.59
CA MET A 1 -7.86 35.62 -16.88
C MET A 1 -7.79 34.09 -16.74
N HIS A 2 -6.72 33.44 -17.18
CA HIS A 2 -6.60 31.99 -17.13
C HIS A 2 -6.47 31.55 -15.67
N PRO A 3 -7.18 30.51 -15.18
CA PRO A 3 -7.14 30.08 -13.77
C PRO A 3 -5.74 29.82 -13.24
N LEU A 4 -4.83 29.32 -14.09
CA LEU A 4 -3.42 29.08 -13.73
C LEU A 4 -2.64 30.33 -13.45
N THR A 5 -3.00 31.50 -14.06
CA THR A 5 -2.35 32.78 -13.79
C THR A 5 -2.73 33.31 -12.41
N SER A 6 -3.96 33.07 -11.98
CA SER A 6 -4.42 33.45 -10.63
C SER A 6 -3.77 32.63 -9.53
N LEU A 7 -3.51 31.35 -9.78
CA LEU A 7 -2.82 30.48 -8.81
C LEU A 7 -1.33 30.76 -8.70
N ARG A 8 -0.65 31.06 -9.80
CA ARG A 8 0.74 31.53 -9.77
C ARG A 8 0.85 32.86 -9.05
N ALA A 9 -0.11 33.74 -9.21
CA ALA A 9 -0.16 35.02 -8.50
C ALA A 9 -0.45 34.83 -6.99
N LEU A 10 -1.36 33.94 -6.62
CA LEU A 10 -1.69 33.63 -5.24
C LEU A 10 -0.54 32.90 -4.52
N SER A 11 0.11 31.94 -5.17
CA SER A 11 1.27 31.27 -4.60
C SER A 11 2.46 32.24 -4.46
N ALA A 12 2.74 33.07 -5.47
CA ALA A 12 3.79 34.09 -5.39
C ALA A 12 3.53 35.10 -4.28
N GLN A 13 2.28 35.57 -4.12
CA GLN A 13 1.92 36.47 -3.03
C GLN A 13 2.04 35.83 -1.64
N ALA A 14 1.66 34.54 -1.51
CA ALA A 14 1.81 33.80 -0.26
C ALA A 14 3.29 33.65 0.16
N PHE A 15 4.20 33.55 -0.82
CA PHE A 15 5.64 33.44 -0.56
C PHE A 15 6.34 34.76 -0.31
N MET A 16 5.82 35.85 -0.85
CA MET A 16 6.50 37.18 -0.83
C MET A 16 6.08 38.08 0.35
N ALA A 17 4.99 37.80 1.04
CA ALA A 17 4.53 38.59 2.16
C ALA A 17 5.04 38.07 3.51
N PRO A 18 5.32 38.96 4.50
CA PRO A 18 5.67 38.55 5.85
C PRO A 18 4.43 38.06 6.60
N HIS A 19 3.96 36.88 6.27
CA HIS A 19 2.84 36.19 6.96
C HIS A 19 3.37 35.35 8.11
N THR A 20 2.57 35.21 9.15
CA THR A 20 2.81 34.22 10.20
C THR A 20 2.73 32.82 9.60
N LEU A 21 3.35 31.83 10.24
CA LEU A 21 3.26 30.42 9.81
C LEU A 21 1.81 29.98 9.62
N GLU A 22 0.92 30.37 10.52
CA GLU A 22 -0.51 30.03 10.48
C GLU A 22 -1.22 30.64 9.25
N GLN A 23 -0.91 31.90 8.91
CA GLN A 23 -1.45 32.53 7.70
C GLN A 23 -0.93 31.88 6.43
N ARG A 24 0.33 31.47 6.40
CA ARG A 24 0.93 30.74 5.27
C ARG A 24 0.28 29.37 5.10
N LEU A 25 0.05 28.65 6.19
CA LEU A 25 -0.68 27.38 6.18
C LEU A 25 -2.11 27.54 5.69
N ALA A 26 -2.85 28.54 6.15
CA ALA A 26 -4.22 28.80 5.70
C ALA A 26 -4.29 29.15 4.21
N LEU A 27 -3.34 29.95 3.70
CA LEU A 27 -3.22 30.26 2.27
C LEU A 27 -2.86 29.02 1.45
N ALA A 28 -1.96 28.19 1.99
CA ALA A 28 -1.59 26.91 1.41
C ALA A 28 -2.81 25.99 1.27
N MET A 29 -3.52 25.78 2.35
CA MET A 29 -4.71 24.92 2.37
C MET A 29 -5.80 25.44 1.42
N SER A 30 -6.03 26.77 1.36
CA SER A 30 -6.99 27.36 0.42
C SER A 30 -6.61 27.16 -1.05
N ALA A 31 -5.30 27.22 -1.37
CA ALA A 31 -4.82 26.96 -2.72
C ALA A 31 -4.94 25.47 -3.12
N LEU A 32 -4.76 24.57 -2.16
CA LEU A 32 -4.90 23.13 -2.32
C LEU A 32 -6.36 22.71 -2.50
N ASP A 33 -7.30 23.36 -1.82
CA ASP A 33 -8.75 23.10 -1.95
C ASP A 33 -9.28 23.31 -3.39
N GLN A 34 -8.57 24.10 -4.20
CA GLN A 34 -8.95 24.31 -5.61
C GLN A 34 -8.59 23.14 -6.53
N ARG A 35 -7.97 22.08 -6.03
CA ARG A 35 -7.68 20.79 -6.71
C ARG A 35 -7.15 20.92 -8.14
N LEU A 36 -6.25 21.86 -8.35
CA LEU A 36 -5.66 22.04 -9.68
C LEU A 36 -4.46 21.10 -9.84
N PHE A 37 -4.58 20.15 -10.75
CA PHE A 37 -3.48 19.29 -11.17
C PHE A 37 -2.40 20.15 -11.85
N SER A 38 -1.35 20.49 -11.14
CA SER A 38 -0.24 21.26 -11.65
C SER A 38 1.07 20.78 -11.05
N HIS A 39 1.94 20.25 -11.89
CA HIS A 39 3.28 19.86 -11.49
C HIS A 39 4.09 21.04 -10.95
N ASP A 40 3.95 22.22 -11.57
CA ASP A 40 4.64 23.45 -11.12
C ASP A 40 4.16 23.92 -9.75
N ALA A 41 2.85 23.83 -9.48
CA ALA A 41 2.30 24.16 -8.18
C ALA A 41 2.78 23.17 -7.12
N ALA A 42 2.80 21.88 -7.44
CA ALA A 42 3.31 20.83 -6.56
C ALA A 42 4.81 21.06 -6.25
N SER A 43 5.63 21.43 -7.26
CA SER A 43 7.05 21.77 -7.07
C SER A 43 7.23 22.95 -6.10
N ALA A 44 6.49 24.03 -6.32
CA ALA A 44 6.57 25.21 -5.45
C ALA A 44 6.18 24.90 -4.00
N TRP A 45 5.17 24.04 -3.80
CA TRP A 45 4.78 23.57 -2.47
C TRP A 45 5.83 22.68 -1.83
N LEU A 46 6.43 21.76 -2.59
CA LEU A 46 7.50 20.91 -2.10
C LEU A 46 8.74 21.70 -1.70
N ASP A 47 9.12 22.72 -2.47
CA ASP A 47 10.21 23.63 -2.11
C ASP A 47 9.90 24.34 -0.79
N TRP A 48 8.66 24.83 -0.64
CA TRP A 48 8.24 25.48 0.60
C TRP A 48 8.23 24.49 1.79
N ILE A 49 7.65 23.30 1.63
CA ILE A 49 7.62 22.25 2.66
C ILE A 49 9.06 21.85 3.03
N GLY A 50 9.94 21.68 2.04
CA GLY A 50 11.34 21.37 2.27
C GLY A 50 12.06 22.43 3.12
N ALA A 51 11.74 23.70 2.90
CA ALA A 51 12.35 24.83 3.62
C ALA A 51 11.78 24.99 5.05
N HIS A 52 10.46 24.79 5.22
CA HIS A 52 9.74 25.13 6.46
C HIS A 52 9.16 23.94 7.20
N GLY A 53 9.23 22.73 6.64
CA GLY A 53 8.57 21.56 7.18
C GLY A 53 9.03 21.15 8.59
N ARG A 54 10.23 21.54 9.00
CA ARG A 54 10.71 21.33 10.38
C ARG A 54 10.01 22.20 11.43
N GLU A 55 9.31 23.24 11.01
CA GLU A 55 8.50 24.12 11.86
C GLU A 55 7.06 23.61 12.00
N LEU A 56 6.69 22.60 11.22
CA LEU A 56 5.36 21.99 11.19
C LEU A 56 5.31 20.76 12.09
N THR A 57 4.10 20.43 12.56
CA THR A 57 3.89 19.13 13.20
C THR A 57 3.91 18.01 12.14
N PRO A 58 4.21 16.77 12.52
CA PRO A 58 4.15 15.63 11.59
C PRO A 58 2.81 15.54 10.85
N GLU A 59 1.70 15.73 11.53
CA GLU A 59 0.35 15.69 10.96
C GLU A 59 0.14 16.79 9.90
N GLN A 60 0.67 17.99 10.13
CA GLN A 60 0.63 19.09 9.16
C GLN A 60 1.48 18.78 7.92
N VAL A 61 2.66 18.20 8.11
CA VAL A 61 3.51 17.75 7.00
C VAL A 61 2.79 16.67 6.19
N GLU A 62 2.22 15.66 6.83
CA GLU A 62 1.47 14.60 6.15
C GLU A 62 0.30 15.15 5.35
N GLN A 63 -0.48 16.06 5.94
CA GLN A 63 -1.61 16.69 5.26
C GLN A 63 -1.17 17.47 4.03
N LEU A 64 -0.14 18.29 4.14
CA LEU A 64 0.39 19.08 3.02
C LEU A 64 0.99 18.18 1.93
N MET A 65 1.76 17.16 2.30
CA MET A 65 2.34 16.21 1.36
C MET A 65 1.27 15.44 0.60
N ARG A 66 0.19 15.05 1.28
CA ARG A 66 -0.95 14.39 0.64
C ARG A 66 -1.56 15.25 -0.46
N GLU A 67 -1.83 16.52 -0.15
CA GLU A 67 -2.41 17.44 -1.12
C GLU A 67 -1.46 17.70 -2.31
N VAL A 68 -0.17 17.84 -2.03
CA VAL A 68 0.85 17.94 -3.09
C VAL A 68 0.84 16.70 -3.99
N LEU A 69 0.74 15.50 -3.40
CA LEU A 69 0.71 14.25 -4.15
C LEU A 69 -0.62 14.06 -4.91
N LEU A 70 -1.73 14.63 -4.45
CA LEU A 70 -2.97 14.71 -5.24
C LEU A 70 -2.80 15.59 -6.47
N MET A 71 -2.04 16.68 -6.39
CA MET A 71 -1.73 17.54 -7.54
C MET A 71 -0.72 16.90 -8.51
N SER A 72 0.28 16.20 -7.99
CA SER A 72 1.33 15.54 -8.79
C SER A 72 1.75 14.23 -8.13
N PRO A 73 1.03 13.13 -8.37
CA PRO A 73 1.22 11.84 -7.68
C PRO A 73 2.62 11.23 -7.80
N LEU A 74 3.36 11.60 -8.84
CA LEU A 74 4.70 11.07 -9.14
C LEU A 74 5.78 12.17 -9.09
N HIS A 75 5.58 13.20 -8.27
CA HIS A 75 6.55 14.27 -8.20
C HIS A 75 7.90 13.74 -7.70
N PRO A 76 9.01 13.91 -8.45
CA PRO A 76 10.28 13.26 -8.15
C PRO A 76 10.92 13.69 -6.84
N GLN A 77 10.63 14.91 -6.37
CA GLN A 77 11.17 15.45 -5.11
C GLN A 77 10.36 15.06 -3.87
N ALA A 78 9.07 14.70 -4.03
CA ALA A 78 8.18 14.43 -2.90
C ALA A 78 8.70 13.34 -1.96
N PRO A 79 9.19 12.18 -2.44
CA PRO A 79 9.70 11.14 -1.57
C PRO A 79 10.89 11.59 -0.71
N ALA A 80 11.83 12.34 -1.31
CA ALA A 80 13.02 12.80 -0.60
C ALA A 80 12.67 13.80 0.50
N ILE A 81 11.78 14.76 0.22
CA ILE A 81 11.33 15.78 1.17
C ILE A 81 10.54 15.13 2.29
N TYR A 82 9.59 14.27 1.98
CA TYR A 82 8.82 13.54 2.98
C TYR A 82 9.72 12.72 3.90
N THR A 83 10.63 11.93 3.32
CA THR A 83 11.56 11.12 4.09
C THR A 83 12.46 11.99 5.01
N ALA A 84 12.91 13.15 4.55
CA ALA A 84 13.74 14.05 5.35
C ALA A 84 13.01 14.66 6.53
N LEU A 85 11.70 14.89 6.41
CA LEU A 85 10.87 15.54 7.44
C LEU A 85 10.24 14.54 8.41
N MET A 86 9.82 13.35 7.89
CA MET A 86 9.08 12.36 8.66
C MET A 86 9.97 11.24 9.19
N ARG A 87 11.24 11.18 8.78
CA ARG A 87 12.18 10.23 9.36
C ARG A 87 12.34 10.52 10.84
N PRO A 88 12.04 9.57 11.73
CA PRO A 88 12.39 9.73 13.12
C PRO A 88 13.90 10.00 13.21
N SER A 89 14.27 10.93 14.07
CA SER A 89 15.68 11.25 14.35
C SER A 89 16.45 10.06 14.95
N GLU A 90 15.73 9.05 15.40
CA GLU A 90 16.28 7.78 15.87
C GLU A 90 15.92 6.67 14.88
N PRO A 91 16.85 5.74 14.59
CA PRO A 91 16.53 4.57 13.80
C PRO A 91 15.40 3.80 14.49
N LEU A 92 14.34 3.49 13.76
CA LEU A 92 13.29 2.61 14.25
C LEU A 92 13.92 1.31 14.75
N PRO A 93 13.47 0.80 15.91
CA PRO A 93 14.04 -0.43 16.44
C PRO A 93 13.95 -1.52 15.37
N ALA A 94 15.08 -2.20 15.14
CA ALA A 94 15.12 -3.33 14.21
C ALA A 94 13.99 -4.30 14.56
N ALA A 95 13.35 -4.89 13.57
CA ALA A 95 12.28 -5.86 13.79
C ALA A 95 12.74 -6.94 14.75
N GLY A 96 12.16 -6.95 15.93
CA GLY A 96 12.36 -8.05 16.88
C GLY A 96 11.51 -9.26 16.54
N ARG A 97 10.47 -9.07 15.68
CA ARG A 97 9.46 -10.08 15.37
C ARG A 97 8.91 -9.90 13.97
N VAL A 98 8.62 -11.03 13.33
CA VAL A 98 7.83 -11.11 12.10
C VAL A 98 6.50 -11.79 12.42
N VAL A 99 5.40 -11.21 11.96
CA VAL A 99 4.06 -11.80 12.07
C VAL A 99 3.50 -12.03 10.68
N PHE A 100 3.08 -13.24 10.41
CA PHE A 100 2.38 -13.60 9.18
C PHE A 100 0.90 -13.30 9.34
N MET A 101 0.39 -12.42 8.52
CA MET A 101 -1.01 -12.03 8.44
C MET A 101 -1.68 -12.83 7.33
N VAL A 102 -2.34 -13.93 7.68
CA VAL A 102 -3.13 -14.72 6.73
C VAL A 102 -4.43 -13.97 6.46
N THR A 103 -4.52 -13.32 5.31
CA THR A 103 -5.69 -12.56 4.90
C THR A 103 -6.71 -13.49 4.27
N SER A 104 -7.94 -13.48 4.81
CA SER A 104 -9.01 -14.39 4.39
C SER A 104 -10.39 -13.76 4.54
N CYS A 105 -11.41 -14.58 4.37
CA CYS A 105 -12.80 -14.28 4.67
C CYS A 105 -13.50 -15.50 5.29
N ARG A 106 -14.70 -15.30 5.85
CA ARG A 106 -15.47 -16.40 6.49
C ARG A 106 -15.66 -17.61 5.56
N LYS A 107 -15.85 -17.36 4.25
CA LYS A 107 -16.01 -18.42 3.24
C LYS A 107 -14.79 -19.34 3.14
N TYR A 108 -13.59 -18.79 3.29
CA TYR A 108 -12.33 -19.53 3.13
C TYR A 108 -11.59 -19.71 4.47
N PHE A 109 -12.26 -19.52 5.59
CA PHE A 109 -11.65 -19.57 6.92
C PHE A 109 -10.91 -20.90 7.19
N ALA A 110 -11.49 -22.04 6.80
CA ALA A 110 -10.83 -23.34 6.96
C ALA A 110 -9.53 -23.46 6.14
N GLN A 111 -9.45 -22.76 5.01
CA GLN A 111 -8.24 -22.70 4.19
C GLN A 111 -7.18 -21.84 4.90
N ALA A 112 -7.56 -20.70 5.42
CA ALA A 112 -6.68 -19.83 6.22
C ALA A 112 -6.12 -20.56 7.45
N GLN A 113 -6.95 -21.38 8.14
CA GLN A 113 -6.49 -22.20 9.26
C GLN A 113 -5.41 -23.20 8.87
N ARG A 114 -5.48 -23.78 7.67
CA ARG A 114 -4.43 -24.68 7.17
C ARG A 114 -3.12 -23.93 6.95
N VAL A 115 -3.17 -22.77 6.26
CA VAL A 115 -1.98 -21.93 6.06
C VAL A 115 -1.38 -21.49 7.39
N GLN A 116 -2.23 -21.06 8.34
CA GLN A 116 -1.77 -20.68 9.69
C GLN A 116 -1.10 -21.87 10.41
N ALA A 117 -1.69 -23.05 10.34
CA ALA A 117 -1.13 -24.26 10.95
C ALA A 117 0.24 -24.63 10.35
N ASP A 118 0.38 -24.57 9.03
CA ASP A 118 1.64 -24.81 8.34
C ASP A 118 2.72 -23.79 8.73
N LEU A 119 2.37 -22.51 8.79
CA LEU A 119 3.26 -21.44 9.27
C LEU A 119 3.75 -21.72 10.69
N ARG A 120 2.85 -22.07 11.60
CA ARG A 120 3.16 -22.38 12.99
C ARG A 120 4.01 -23.63 13.16
N ALA A 121 3.73 -24.67 12.39
CA ALA A 121 4.53 -25.89 12.37
C ALA A 121 6.00 -25.63 11.98
N ARG A 122 6.26 -24.51 11.27
CA ARG A 122 7.61 -24.04 10.91
C ARG A 122 8.15 -22.94 11.84
N GLY A 123 7.52 -22.73 13.00
CA GLY A 123 7.96 -21.77 14.00
C GLY A 123 7.57 -20.32 13.74
N ALA A 124 6.73 -20.04 12.74
CA ALA A 124 6.27 -18.68 12.46
C ALA A 124 5.17 -18.24 13.45
N THR A 125 5.15 -16.96 13.82
CA THR A 125 3.99 -16.32 14.43
C THR A 125 3.00 -15.98 13.32
N ALA A 126 1.78 -16.51 13.37
CA ALA A 126 0.78 -16.33 12.32
C ALA A 126 -0.59 -16.01 12.91
N CYS A 127 -1.23 -14.97 12.37
CA CYS A 127 -2.58 -14.52 12.71
C CYS A 127 -3.48 -14.58 11.47
N ILE A 128 -4.74 -15.02 11.64
CA ILE A 128 -5.76 -14.94 10.59
C ILE A 128 -6.48 -13.59 10.72
N VAL A 129 -6.78 -12.97 9.60
CA VAL A 129 -7.54 -11.71 9.54
C VAL A 129 -8.75 -11.92 8.64
N ILE A 130 -9.95 -11.64 9.20
CA ILE A 130 -11.25 -11.67 8.51
C ILE A 130 -12.04 -10.41 8.82
N GLY A 131 -13.12 -10.16 8.07
CA GLY A 131 -14.01 -9.03 8.28
C GLY A 131 -15.31 -9.39 9.00
N ASP A 132 -15.90 -8.43 9.70
CA ASP A 132 -17.27 -8.43 10.20
C ASP A 132 -17.77 -7.00 10.38
N PRO A 133 -18.63 -6.48 9.48
CA PRO A 133 -19.10 -5.10 9.57
C PRO A 133 -20.00 -4.84 10.79
N GLY A 134 -20.44 -5.87 11.50
CA GLY A 134 -21.20 -5.74 12.74
C GLY A 134 -20.35 -5.29 13.94
N LEU A 135 -19.03 -5.37 13.84
CA LEU A 135 -18.11 -4.92 14.87
C LEU A 135 -17.86 -3.40 14.78
N ARG A 136 -17.48 -2.80 15.91
CA ARG A 136 -17.02 -1.39 15.97
C ARG A 136 -15.52 -1.27 16.15
N VAL A 137 -14.89 -2.29 16.69
CA VAL A 137 -13.45 -2.38 16.97
C VAL A 137 -12.96 -3.77 16.61
N PRO A 138 -11.66 -3.93 16.30
CA PRO A 138 -11.08 -5.25 16.08
C PRO A 138 -11.32 -6.17 17.28
N HIS A 139 -11.73 -7.40 17.01
CA HIS A 139 -11.94 -8.44 18.03
C HIS A 139 -10.94 -9.57 17.82
N TRP A 140 -10.25 -9.93 18.90
CA TRP A 140 -9.28 -11.02 18.90
C TRP A 140 -9.85 -12.26 19.62
N ASP A 141 -9.85 -13.39 18.91
CA ASP A 141 -10.06 -14.72 19.47
C ASP A 141 -8.80 -15.55 19.21
N GLY A 142 -7.97 -15.72 20.25
CA GLY A 142 -6.64 -16.27 20.11
C GLY A 142 -5.78 -15.48 19.12
N ASP A 143 -5.41 -16.12 18.02
CA ASP A 143 -4.66 -15.50 16.92
C ASP A 143 -5.52 -15.24 15.66
N THR A 144 -6.80 -15.17 15.82
CA THR A 144 -7.73 -14.69 14.80
C THR A 144 -8.20 -13.29 15.14
N CYS A 145 -8.02 -12.36 14.22
CA CYS A 145 -8.50 -10.99 14.31
C CYS A 145 -9.71 -10.80 13.39
N THR A 146 -10.86 -10.51 13.95
CA THR A 146 -12.04 -10.09 13.21
C THR A 146 -12.10 -8.57 13.21
N LEU A 147 -12.07 -7.97 12.03
CA LEU A 147 -11.99 -6.52 11.81
C LEU A 147 -13.38 -5.93 11.54
N PRO A 148 -13.63 -4.65 11.95
CA PRO A 148 -14.89 -3.95 11.69
C PRO A 148 -14.98 -3.46 10.22
N VAL A 149 -14.86 -4.37 9.27
CA VAL A 149 -14.92 -4.10 7.82
C VAL A 149 -15.74 -5.18 7.13
N GLU A 150 -16.26 -4.87 5.95
CA GLU A 150 -16.92 -5.86 5.10
C GLU A 150 -16.00 -7.03 4.78
N ASP A 151 -16.56 -8.24 4.70
CA ASP A 151 -15.80 -9.48 4.43
C ASP A 151 -15.91 -9.92 2.99
N ASN A 152 -15.81 -8.98 2.06
CA ASN A 152 -15.87 -9.18 0.62
C ASN A 152 -14.54 -8.82 -0.05
N TYR A 153 -14.48 -9.02 -1.36
CA TYR A 153 -13.28 -8.76 -2.15
C TYR A 153 -13.04 -7.26 -2.38
N GLU A 154 -14.11 -6.49 -2.52
CA GLU A 154 -14.08 -5.07 -2.81
C GLU A 154 -13.47 -4.24 -1.67
N THR A 155 -13.56 -4.74 -0.45
CA THR A 155 -12.98 -4.09 0.74
C THR A 155 -11.63 -4.67 1.16
N LEU A 156 -11.03 -5.51 0.33
CA LEU A 156 -9.74 -6.13 0.64
C LEU A 156 -8.63 -5.11 0.96
N PRO A 157 -8.50 -3.98 0.23
CA PRO A 157 -7.52 -2.95 0.58
C PRO A 157 -7.69 -2.42 2.00
N LEU A 158 -8.93 -2.09 2.38
CA LEU A 158 -9.25 -1.62 3.72
C LEU A 158 -9.01 -2.70 4.79
N LYS A 159 -9.40 -3.95 4.49
CA LYS A 159 -9.18 -5.10 5.38
C LYS A 159 -7.70 -5.31 5.68
N VAL A 160 -6.85 -5.25 4.66
CA VAL A 160 -5.40 -5.42 4.83
C VAL A 160 -4.81 -4.30 5.66
N ALA A 161 -5.14 -3.04 5.37
CA ALA A 161 -4.65 -1.90 6.15
C ALA A 161 -5.13 -1.96 7.62
N ALA A 162 -6.40 -2.30 7.85
CA ALA A 162 -6.96 -2.52 9.18
C ALA A 162 -6.25 -3.68 9.93
N GLY A 163 -5.94 -4.77 9.21
CA GLY A 163 -5.20 -5.91 9.75
C GLY A 163 -3.78 -5.54 10.15
N VAL A 164 -3.06 -4.81 9.32
CA VAL A 164 -1.73 -4.29 9.66
C VAL A 164 -1.80 -3.40 10.91
N ASN A 165 -2.77 -2.48 10.96
CA ASN A 165 -2.97 -1.63 12.14
C ASN A 165 -3.25 -2.47 13.41
N ALA A 166 -4.13 -3.46 13.33
CA ALA A 166 -4.45 -4.33 14.48
C ALA A 166 -3.22 -5.13 14.95
N LEU A 167 -2.36 -5.58 14.02
CA LEU A 167 -1.12 -6.27 14.36
C LEU A 167 -0.08 -5.31 15.00
N VAL A 168 0.07 -4.11 14.46
CA VAL A 168 0.96 -3.08 15.05
C VAL A 168 0.49 -2.70 16.45
N GLN A 169 -0.81 -2.52 16.66
CA GLN A 169 -1.36 -2.25 17.98
C GLN A 169 -1.12 -3.40 18.98
N ARG A 170 -1.23 -4.65 18.53
CA ARG A 170 -1.05 -5.83 19.39
C ARG A 170 0.41 -6.14 19.70
N PHE A 171 1.30 -6.00 18.73
CA PHE A 171 2.68 -6.48 18.80
C PHE A 171 3.73 -5.37 18.86
N GLY A 172 3.35 -4.10 18.68
CA GLY A 172 4.26 -2.97 18.61
C GLY A 172 5.02 -2.91 17.29
N ALA A 173 6.30 -2.54 17.34
CA ALA A 173 7.18 -2.49 16.18
C ALA A 173 7.40 -3.90 15.59
N VAL A 174 6.61 -4.24 14.57
CA VAL A 174 6.54 -5.59 13.98
C VAL A 174 6.67 -5.52 12.47
N ALA A 175 7.41 -6.46 11.89
CA ALA A 175 7.33 -6.73 10.46
C ALA A 175 6.09 -7.59 10.17
N VAL A 176 5.28 -7.17 9.22
CA VAL A 176 4.08 -7.89 8.80
C VAL A 176 4.34 -8.55 7.45
N VAL A 177 4.17 -9.86 7.37
CA VAL A 177 4.11 -10.59 6.10
C VAL A 177 2.64 -10.85 5.79
N LYS A 178 2.09 -10.11 4.83
CA LYS A 178 0.76 -10.42 4.29
C LYS A 178 0.89 -11.66 3.42
N ILE A 179 0.01 -12.61 3.63
CA ILE A 179 -0.07 -13.85 2.86
C ILE A 179 -1.55 -14.21 2.64
N ASP A 180 -1.89 -14.65 1.42
CA ASP A 180 -3.24 -15.12 1.09
C ASP A 180 -3.50 -16.54 1.62
N ASP A 181 -4.77 -16.86 1.79
CA ASP A 181 -5.23 -18.15 2.31
C ASP A 181 -5.09 -19.31 1.31
N ASP A 182 -4.75 -19.02 0.04
CA ASP A 182 -4.47 -20.01 -1.01
C ASP A 182 -2.96 -20.24 -1.25
N CYS A 183 -2.11 -19.64 -0.43
CA CYS A 183 -0.67 -19.86 -0.48
C CYS A 183 -0.26 -21.22 0.12
N GLN A 184 0.85 -21.75 -0.38
CA GLN A 184 1.47 -22.99 0.07
C GLN A 184 2.93 -22.72 0.44
N LEU A 185 3.41 -23.34 1.52
CA LEU A 185 4.78 -23.23 1.96
C LEU A 185 5.65 -24.32 1.33
N LEU A 186 6.70 -23.90 0.66
CA LEU A 186 7.70 -24.79 0.08
C LEU A 186 8.67 -25.33 1.14
N PRO A 187 9.43 -26.40 0.85
CA PRO A 187 10.40 -26.95 1.80
C PRO A 187 11.49 -25.98 2.28
N ASN A 188 11.83 -25.00 1.44
CA ASN A 188 12.83 -23.97 1.75
C ASN A 188 12.30 -22.74 2.52
N PHE A 189 11.03 -22.76 2.92
CA PHE A 189 10.46 -21.68 3.74
C PHE A 189 11.08 -21.67 5.15
N THR A 190 11.54 -20.51 5.61
CA THR A 190 11.98 -20.27 6.97
C THR A 190 11.54 -18.88 7.45
N PRO A 191 10.97 -18.74 8.65
CA PRO A 191 10.58 -17.42 9.20
C PRO A 191 11.77 -16.47 9.38
N GLU A 192 12.96 -17.01 9.68
CA GLU A 192 14.20 -16.25 9.89
C GLU A 192 14.61 -15.45 8.65
N ARG A 193 14.32 -15.96 7.46
CA ARG A 193 14.59 -15.25 6.21
C ARG A 193 13.77 -13.97 6.10
N PHE A 194 12.52 -13.98 6.52
CA PHE A 194 11.67 -12.78 6.55
C PHE A 194 12.16 -11.78 7.58
N LEU A 195 12.61 -12.26 8.73
CA LEU A 195 13.24 -11.40 9.75
C LEU A 195 14.53 -10.75 9.22
N GLN A 196 15.34 -11.47 8.48
CA GLN A 196 16.55 -10.92 7.87
C GLN A 196 16.20 -9.88 6.81
N LEU A 197 15.25 -10.16 5.92
CA LEU A 197 14.80 -9.23 4.90
C LEU A 197 14.21 -7.94 5.50
N SER A 198 13.42 -8.05 6.57
CA SER A 198 12.81 -6.90 7.24
C SER A 198 13.81 -5.95 7.93
N ARG A 199 15.04 -6.40 8.14
CA ARG A 199 16.15 -5.58 8.66
C ARG A 199 16.89 -4.82 7.56
N GLN A 200 16.73 -5.24 6.32
CA GLN A 200 17.45 -4.70 5.17
C GLN A 200 16.56 -3.86 4.24
N HIS A 201 15.26 -4.15 4.21
CA HIS A 201 14.33 -3.59 3.26
C HIS A 201 12.99 -3.30 3.93
N ASP A 202 12.38 -2.17 3.61
CA ASP A 202 11.08 -1.75 4.17
C ASP A 202 9.89 -2.45 3.50
N TYR A 203 9.96 -2.68 2.17
CA TYR A 203 8.89 -3.29 1.40
C TYR A 203 9.47 -4.32 0.42
N VAL A 204 9.07 -5.58 0.56
CA VAL A 204 9.59 -6.70 -0.24
C VAL A 204 8.46 -7.53 -0.80
N GLY A 205 8.54 -7.89 -2.07
CA GLY A 205 7.57 -8.77 -2.68
C GLY A 205 7.88 -9.13 -4.12
N MET A 206 7.05 -10.00 -4.70
CA MET A 206 7.15 -10.30 -6.12
C MET A 206 6.60 -9.13 -6.93
N LEU A 207 7.38 -8.67 -7.89
CA LEU A 207 7.00 -7.57 -8.75
C LEU A 207 5.72 -7.90 -9.55
N ALA A 208 4.68 -7.09 -9.39
CA ALA A 208 3.52 -7.08 -10.25
C ALA A 208 3.68 -5.99 -11.32
N VAL A 209 3.73 -6.37 -12.58
CA VAL A 209 4.13 -5.45 -13.67
C VAL A 209 3.06 -5.22 -14.73
N ASN A 210 1.98 -5.98 -14.75
CA ASN A 210 1.05 -5.88 -15.87
C ASN A 210 -0.34 -5.36 -15.47
N PRO A 211 -0.56 -4.05 -15.63
CA PRO A 211 -1.85 -3.41 -15.30
C PRO A 211 -3.00 -3.88 -16.19
N HIS A 212 -2.73 -4.37 -17.39
CA HIS A 212 -3.79 -4.77 -18.32
C HIS A 212 -4.37 -6.14 -18.00
N LEU A 213 -3.56 -7.08 -17.52
CA LEU A 213 -4.01 -8.42 -17.12
C LEU A 213 -4.81 -8.39 -15.82
N CYS A 214 -4.52 -7.45 -14.92
CA CYS A 214 -5.23 -7.33 -13.64
C CYS A 214 -6.73 -7.05 -13.78
N ARG A 215 -7.16 -6.37 -14.86
CA ARG A 215 -8.58 -6.01 -15.04
C ARG A 215 -9.49 -7.21 -15.24
N PHE A 216 -9.03 -8.26 -15.91
CA PHE A 216 -9.84 -9.44 -16.21
C PHE A 216 -9.80 -10.49 -15.09
N TRP A 217 -8.75 -10.49 -14.30
CA TRP A 217 -8.51 -11.45 -13.24
C TRP A 217 -9.58 -11.45 -12.14
N HIS A 218 -10.18 -10.30 -11.88
CA HIS A 218 -11.04 -10.11 -10.72
C HIS A 218 -12.53 -10.19 -11.03
N PHE A 219 -12.93 -10.31 -12.28
CA PHE A 219 -14.35 -10.35 -12.67
C PHE A 219 -15.17 -11.45 -11.99
N GLY A 220 -14.53 -12.57 -11.67
CA GLY A 220 -15.19 -13.70 -10.98
C GLY A 220 -15.17 -13.61 -9.46
N LYS A 221 -14.46 -12.63 -8.88
CA LYS A 221 -14.26 -12.51 -7.43
C LYS A 221 -15.14 -11.45 -6.75
N THR A 222 -15.77 -10.60 -7.54
CA THR A 222 -16.57 -9.47 -7.05
C THR A 222 -18.04 -9.78 -6.95
N SER A 223 -18.69 -9.25 -5.95
CA SER A 223 -20.14 -9.33 -5.74
C SER A 223 -20.91 -8.25 -6.52
N LYS A 224 -20.22 -7.20 -6.98
CA LYS A 224 -20.83 -6.06 -7.69
C LYS A 224 -20.31 -6.00 -9.13
N PRO A 225 -21.15 -5.57 -10.09
CA PRO A 225 -20.68 -5.31 -11.45
C PRO A 225 -19.54 -4.30 -11.40
N MET A 226 -18.37 -4.70 -11.92
CA MET A 226 -17.26 -3.75 -12.06
C MET A 226 -17.60 -2.76 -13.17
N GLY A 227 -17.69 -1.50 -12.79
CA GLY A 227 -17.56 -0.41 -13.74
C GLY A 227 -16.16 -0.38 -14.36
N PRO A 228 -15.95 0.44 -15.41
CA PRO A 228 -14.63 0.61 -15.97
C PRO A 228 -13.67 1.13 -14.88
N TYR A 229 -12.59 0.40 -14.64
CA TYR A 229 -11.54 0.84 -13.72
C TYR A 229 -10.77 2.01 -14.35
N SER A 230 -10.95 3.20 -13.81
CA SER A 230 -10.43 4.45 -14.36
C SER A 230 -9.13 4.93 -13.71
N ARG A 231 -8.72 4.30 -12.60
CA ARG A 231 -7.48 4.71 -11.89
C ARG A 231 -6.25 4.23 -12.64
N ARG A 232 -5.24 5.09 -12.70
CA ARG A 232 -3.98 4.76 -13.37
C ARG A 232 -3.16 3.78 -12.53
N HIS A 233 -2.46 2.91 -13.22
CA HIS A 233 -1.40 2.09 -12.64
C HIS A 233 -0.10 2.89 -12.71
N HIS A 234 0.41 3.35 -11.57
CA HIS A 234 1.52 4.30 -11.52
C HIS A 234 2.90 3.68 -11.31
N GLY A 235 3.05 2.39 -11.36
CA GLY A 235 4.33 1.74 -11.25
C GLY A 235 4.27 0.32 -10.74
N ALA A 236 5.39 -0.15 -10.22
CA ALA A 236 5.56 -1.47 -9.68
C ALA A 236 5.02 -1.54 -8.24
N TRP A 237 4.39 -2.64 -7.91
CA TRP A 237 3.98 -3.01 -6.56
C TRP A 237 4.26 -4.49 -6.32
N ALA A 238 4.22 -4.93 -5.07
CA ALA A 238 4.30 -6.34 -4.75
C ALA A 238 2.97 -7.03 -5.04
N GLY A 239 2.99 -8.18 -5.71
CA GLY A 239 1.78 -8.95 -5.96
C GLY A 239 1.10 -9.43 -4.69
N GLY A 240 -0.24 -9.42 -4.70
CA GLY A 240 -1.07 -9.58 -3.51
C GLY A 240 -0.96 -10.93 -2.80
N ALA A 241 -0.47 -12.00 -3.46
CA ALA A 241 -0.38 -13.31 -2.82
C ALA A 241 0.50 -13.31 -1.56
N CYS A 242 1.65 -12.61 -1.61
CA CYS A 242 2.52 -12.45 -0.45
C CYS A 242 3.47 -11.27 -0.61
N TYR A 243 3.58 -10.45 0.45
CA TYR A 243 4.60 -9.41 0.57
C TYR A 243 4.93 -9.11 2.03
N LEU A 244 6.11 -8.53 2.25
CA LEU A 244 6.62 -8.13 3.56
C LEU A 244 6.58 -6.60 3.67
N LEU A 245 6.07 -6.13 4.78
CA LEU A 245 6.21 -4.77 5.30
C LEU A 245 7.12 -4.83 6.54
N ALA A 246 8.29 -4.22 6.49
CA ALA A 246 9.14 -4.08 7.67
C ALA A 246 8.49 -3.16 8.72
N PRO A 247 9.01 -3.04 9.94
CA PRO A 247 8.36 -2.28 11.00
C PRO A 247 8.03 -0.84 10.62
N HIS A 248 8.91 -0.16 9.88
CA HIS A 248 8.66 1.18 9.37
C HIS A 248 7.46 1.20 8.41
N ALA A 249 7.47 0.36 7.38
CA ALA A 249 6.39 0.27 6.41
C ALA A 249 5.05 -0.15 7.06
N SER A 250 5.09 -1.09 8.02
CA SER A 250 3.90 -1.49 8.79
C SER A 250 3.34 -0.34 9.61
N ALA A 251 4.20 0.47 10.24
CA ALA A 251 3.78 1.64 11.00
C ALA A 251 3.15 2.72 10.11
N LEU A 252 3.70 2.93 8.91
CA LEU A 252 3.13 3.86 7.92
C LEU A 252 1.71 3.42 7.50
N VAL A 253 1.51 2.13 7.16
CA VAL A 253 0.19 1.61 6.80
C VAL A 253 -0.79 1.70 7.97
N ALA A 254 -0.34 1.40 9.18
CA ALA A 254 -1.17 1.50 10.38
C ALA A 254 -1.59 2.96 10.66
N SER A 255 -0.67 3.91 10.53
CA SER A 255 -0.95 5.35 10.67
C SER A 255 -1.93 5.83 9.60
N GLU A 256 -1.73 5.45 8.34
CA GLU A 256 -2.63 5.81 7.25
C GLU A 256 -4.05 5.30 7.51
N TYR A 257 -4.19 4.03 7.90
CA TYR A 257 -5.49 3.47 8.24
C TYR A 257 -6.16 4.21 9.40
N ALA A 258 -5.41 4.55 10.44
CA ALA A 258 -5.96 5.20 11.63
C ALA A 258 -6.50 6.62 11.35
N HIS A 259 -5.86 7.36 10.45
CA HIS A 259 -6.20 8.76 10.18
C HIS A 259 -7.04 8.92 8.90
N TYR A 260 -6.79 8.09 7.87
CA TYR A 260 -7.32 8.28 6.53
C TYR A 260 -7.70 6.95 5.85
N PRO A 261 -8.58 6.14 6.46
CA PRO A 261 -8.88 4.78 5.97
C PRO A 261 -9.40 4.77 4.53
N ALA A 262 -10.08 5.82 4.09
CA ALA A 262 -10.63 5.93 2.74
C ALA A 262 -9.53 6.00 1.66
N GLU A 263 -8.35 6.52 1.96
CA GLU A 263 -7.26 6.66 0.98
C GLU A 263 -6.76 5.30 0.46
N ILE A 264 -6.71 4.30 1.34
CA ILE A 264 -6.41 2.92 0.95
C ILE A 264 -7.71 2.20 0.53
N GLY A 265 -8.79 2.39 1.29
CA GLY A 265 -10.04 1.68 1.10
C GLY A 265 -10.78 2.00 -0.20
N ASP A 266 -10.56 3.17 -0.78
CA ASP A 266 -11.17 3.57 -2.05
C ASP A 266 -10.50 2.93 -3.29
N GLU A 267 -9.35 2.27 -3.13
CA GLU A 267 -8.75 1.49 -4.19
C GLU A 267 -9.41 0.11 -4.27
N TYR A 268 -9.47 -0.43 -5.48
CA TYR A 268 -10.06 -1.72 -5.74
C TYR A 268 -9.05 -2.87 -5.58
N TYR A 269 -7.83 -2.66 -6.04
CA TYR A 269 -6.75 -3.65 -5.99
C TYR A 269 -5.91 -3.43 -4.74
N GLU A 270 -5.94 -4.39 -3.84
CA GLU A 270 -5.28 -4.31 -2.54
C GLU A 270 -3.76 -4.12 -2.67
N ASP A 271 -3.12 -4.94 -3.46
CA ASP A 271 -1.68 -4.92 -3.70
C ASP A 271 -1.22 -3.61 -4.34
N LYS A 272 -2.01 -3.09 -5.29
CA LYS A 272 -1.80 -1.77 -5.88
C LYS A 272 -2.01 -0.65 -4.84
N ALA A 273 -3.03 -0.73 -3.99
CA ALA A 273 -3.28 0.26 -2.94
C ALA A 273 -2.08 0.41 -2.01
N ILE A 274 -1.55 -0.70 -1.53
CA ILE A 274 -0.35 -0.73 -0.68
C ILE A 274 0.88 -0.25 -1.45
N GLY A 275 1.10 -0.71 -2.68
CA GLY A 275 2.25 -0.29 -3.48
C GLY A 275 2.24 1.19 -3.84
N ASP A 276 1.10 1.74 -4.22
CA ASP A 276 0.95 3.18 -4.49
C ASP A 276 1.13 4.00 -3.22
N PHE A 277 0.63 3.52 -2.09
CA PHE A 277 0.85 4.15 -0.79
C PHE A 277 2.35 4.13 -0.43
N MET A 278 3.01 2.98 -0.46
CA MET A 278 4.45 2.86 -0.18
C MET A 278 5.28 3.82 -1.03
N ARG A 279 4.98 3.92 -2.31
CA ARG A 279 5.68 4.85 -3.21
C ARG A 279 5.46 6.31 -2.83
N ARG A 280 4.24 6.71 -2.45
CA ARG A 280 3.95 8.06 -1.94
C ARG A 280 4.76 8.38 -0.68
N GLN A 281 5.03 7.35 0.13
CA GLN A 281 5.86 7.47 1.33
C GLN A 281 7.38 7.39 1.05
N GLY A 282 7.79 7.28 -0.21
CA GLY A 282 9.20 7.15 -0.58
C GLY A 282 9.81 5.77 -0.29
N VAL A 283 8.97 4.79 -0.01
CA VAL A 283 9.39 3.40 0.26
C VAL A 283 9.45 2.63 -1.06
N ALA A 284 10.66 2.23 -1.45
CA ALA A 284 10.89 1.47 -2.67
C ALA A 284 10.57 -0.02 -2.47
N LEU A 285 10.02 -0.65 -3.53
CA LEU A 285 9.85 -2.09 -3.57
C LEU A 285 11.18 -2.78 -3.83
N THR A 286 11.58 -3.69 -2.94
CA THR A 286 12.62 -4.68 -3.19
C THR A 286 11.96 -5.94 -3.76
N THR A 287 12.41 -6.37 -4.94
CA THR A 287 11.77 -7.50 -5.64
C THR A 287 12.41 -8.82 -5.27
N ILE A 288 11.59 -9.82 -5.02
CA ILE A 288 11.99 -11.21 -4.78
C ILE A 288 10.92 -12.16 -5.37
N ARG A 289 11.33 -13.28 -5.92
CA ARG A 289 10.38 -14.29 -6.39
C ARG A 289 9.82 -15.09 -5.23
N HIS A 290 8.54 -15.44 -5.27
CA HIS A 290 7.89 -16.21 -4.20
C HIS A 290 8.62 -17.53 -3.89
N ALA A 291 9.06 -18.26 -4.92
CA ALA A 291 9.81 -19.49 -4.73
C ALA A 291 11.14 -19.30 -3.98
N GLU A 292 11.74 -18.12 -4.07
CA GLU A 292 13.00 -17.81 -3.36
C GLU A 292 12.81 -17.67 -1.86
N TRP A 293 11.66 -17.20 -1.41
CA TRP A 293 11.33 -17.14 0.02
C TRP A 293 10.44 -18.28 0.50
N GLY A 294 10.30 -19.31 -0.35
CA GLY A 294 9.67 -20.55 0.06
C GLY A 294 8.13 -20.52 0.07
N ILE A 295 7.53 -19.68 -0.77
CA ILE A 295 6.07 -19.57 -0.92
C ILE A 295 5.69 -19.80 -2.36
N THR A 296 4.57 -20.49 -2.57
CA THR A 296 3.89 -20.59 -3.86
C THR A 296 2.39 -20.42 -3.68
N PHE A 297 1.65 -20.25 -4.77
CA PHE A 297 0.20 -20.19 -4.74
C PHE A 297 -0.38 -20.88 -5.98
N ASP A 298 -1.49 -21.54 -5.80
CA ASP A 298 -2.11 -22.43 -6.80
C ASP A 298 -2.49 -21.72 -8.11
N ALA A 299 -2.73 -20.41 -8.04
CA ALA A 299 -3.17 -19.64 -9.19
C ALA A 299 -2.04 -19.41 -10.22
N ALA A 300 -0.76 -19.45 -9.82
CA ALA A 300 0.36 -19.21 -10.73
C ALA A 300 0.47 -20.28 -11.81
N GLU A 301 0.19 -21.55 -11.49
CA GLU A 301 0.26 -22.65 -12.45
C GLU A 301 -0.95 -22.70 -13.38
N ARG A 302 -2.12 -22.26 -12.92
CA ARG A 302 -3.37 -22.33 -13.70
C ARG A 302 -3.51 -21.22 -14.73
N PHE A 303 -2.83 -20.08 -14.55
CA PHE A 303 -3.09 -18.88 -15.34
C PHE A 303 -1.96 -18.43 -16.27
N VAL A 304 -0.74 -18.87 -16.06
CA VAL A 304 0.35 -18.59 -16.99
C VAL A 304 0.17 -19.39 -18.29
N ALA A 305 -0.36 -20.59 -18.22
CA ALA A 305 -0.50 -21.48 -19.36
C ALA A 305 -1.60 -21.10 -20.37
N PRO A 306 -2.83 -20.70 -19.97
CA PRO A 306 -3.87 -20.33 -20.93
C PRO A 306 -3.65 -18.96 -21.58
N VAL A 307 -3.22 -17.95 -20.81
CA VAL A 307 -3.08 -16.58 -21.31
C VAL A 307 -1.92 -16.45 -22.31
N LEU A 308 -0.83 -17.19 -22.10
CA LEU A 308 0.28 -17.22 -23.07
C LEU A 308 -0.06 -18.01 -24.34
N LYS A 309 -0.90 -19.03 -24.26
CA LYS A 309 -1.34 -19.78 -25.45
C LYS A 309 -2.23 -18.95 -26.35
N ASP A 310 -3.14 -18.13 -25.78
CA ASP A 310 -4.06 -17.31 -26.57
C ASP A 310 -3.37 -16.05 -27.15
N VAL A 311 -2.34 -15.54 -26.51
CA VAL A 311 -1.55 -14.39 -27.02
C VAL A 311 -0.56 -14.80 -28.11
N VAL A 312 -0.06 -16.02 -28.09
CA VAL A 312 0.87 -16.55 -29.12
C VAL A 312 0.14 -17.01 -30.39
N SER A 313 -1.16 -17.36 -30.29
CA SER A 313 -1.96 -17.80 -31.45
C SER A 313 -2.52 -16.67 -32.32
N VAL A 314 -2.38 -15.41 -31.94
CA VAL A 314 -2.86 -14.23 -32.71
C VAL A 314 -1.78 -13.68 -33.68
N GLY A 315 -0.61 -14.29 -33.72
CA GLY A 315 0.55 -13.84 -34.52
C GLY A 315 0.79 -14.64 -35.80
N GLU A 316 -0.22 -15.11 -36.54
CA GLU A 316 0.02 -15.54 -37.91
C GLU A 316 0.20 -14.32 -38.84
N PRO A 317 1.27 -14.24 -39.64
CA PRO A 317 1.49 -13.14 -40.53
C PRO A 317 0.43 -13.13 -41.63
N ILE A 318 -0.28 -12.03 -41.77
CA ILE A 318 -1.13 -11.76 -42.94
C ILE A 318 -0.21 -11.80 -44.15
N ALA A 319 -0.34 -12.82 -44.97
CA ALA A 319 0.36 -12.90 -46.25
C ALA A 319 -0.07 -11.72 -47.12
N ALA A 320 0.92 -10.90 -47.50
CA ALA A 320 0.75 -9.84 -48.50
C ALA A 320 0.39 -10.46 -49.85
N SER A 321 -0.80 -10.16 -50.34
CA SER A 321 -1.22 -10.34 -51.72
C SER A 321 -1.04 -9.06 -52.51
#